data_502203ca8d55e4c8b1a03af452b8d51d
#
_entry.id   502203ca8d55e4c8b1a03af452b8d51d
#
_cell.length_a   1.000
_cell.length_b   1.000
_cell.length_c   1.000
_cell.angle_alpha   90.00
_cell.angle_beta   90.00
_cell.angle_gamma   90.00
#
_symmetry.space_group_name_H-M   'P 1'
#
loop_
_entity.id
_entity.type
_entity.pdbx_description
1 polymer ?
#
loop_
_entity_poly.entity_id
_entity_poly.type
_entity_poly.pdbx_seq_one_letter_code
_entity_poly.pdbx_strand_id
1 'polypeptide(L)'
;MLNIKLLEKLTSIPSPSGYTFQLTTYLEEYLKHLGYTPFKNKKGNLFVEVKGKSEYKIALSAHIDTLGLMIRSIDNSGRIMFTSIGGPLLNTYDGEYCRIHTRDGKTYTGTILSTSPSVHVYKDAKTKERNIDTMYVRLDELVYNKKDVENLGISVGDYISIDPKFEYTQKGFIKTRFLDDLASAFLLLEYLKELKEAHITPKDTLLFVFTTYEEVGHGCSSLPMVDEILVVDMGCVGADLTCTEEMVSICVMLTNFRTIESRIARLKAI
;
A
#
# COMPACT_ATOMS: atom_id res chain seq x y z
N MET A 1 9.24 10.02 20.04
CA MET A 1 8.07 10.64 19.38
C MET A 1 8.04 10.11 17.96
N LEU A 2 6.90 9.60 17.48
CA LEU A 2 6.76 9.03 16.14
C LEU A 2 7.07 10.07 15.03
N ASN A 3 7.76 9.64 14.00
CA ASN A 3 8.12 10.49 12.87
C ASN A 3 6.98 10.58 11.85
N ILE A 4 5.96 11.37 12.15
CA ILE A 4 4.78 11.53 11.27
C ILE A 4 5.16 11.99 9.85
N LYS A 5 6.26 12.73 9.67
CA LYS A 5 6.77 13.10 8.34
C LYS A 5 7.22 11.89 7.52
N LEU A 6 7.70 10.83 8.17
CA LEU A 6 8.03 9.58 7.49
C LEU A 6 6.74 8.92 6.95
N LEU A 7 5.68 8.84 7.75
CA LEU A 7 4.40 8.28 7.30
C LEU A 7 3.80 9.11 6.14
N GLU A 8 3.80 10.44 6.24
CA GLU A 8 3.41 11.33 5.14
C GLU A 8 4.22 11.04 3.86
N LYS A 9 5.54 10.87 4.01
CA LYS A 9 6.41 10.53 2.88
C LYS A 9 6.07 9.18 2.28
N LEU A 10 5.87 8.15 3.09
CA LEU A 10 5.51 6.80 2.62
C LEU A 10 4.21 6.83 1.82
N THR A 11 3.16 7.46 2.35
CA THR A 11 1.86 7.56 1.66
C THR A 11 1.92 8.42 0.40
N SER A 12 2.85 9.36 0.30
CA SER A 12 3.02 10.24 -0.87
C SER A 12 3.69 9.57 -2.07
N ILE A 13 4.38 8.44 -1.86
CA ILE A 13 5.07 7.71 -2.94
C ILE A 13 4.09 6.72 -3.55
N PRO A 14 3.76 6.84 -4.84
CA PRO A 14 2.86 5.91 -5.53
C PRO A 14 3.36 4.47 -5.44
N SER A 15 2.47 3.57 -5.01
CA SER A 15 2.80 2.16 -4.79
C SER A 15 1.67 1.17 -5.13
N PRO A 16 0.86 1.36 -6.18
CA PRO A 16 -0.09 0.31 -6.58
C PRO A 16 0.61 -1.03 -6.78
N SER A 17 -0.07 -2.17 -6.45
CA SER A 17 0.52 -3.50 -6.65
C SER A 17 1.05 -3.67 -8.08
N GLY A 18 2.32 -4.06 -8.19
CA GLY A 18 3.06 -4.10 -9.46
C GLY A 18 3.79 -2.81 -9.82
N TYR A 19 3.55 -1.70 -9.14
CA TYR A 19 4.24 -0.41 -9.33
C TYR A 19 4.93 0.07 -8.04
N THR A 20 5.49 -0.83 -7.26
CA THR A 20 6.04 -0.56 -5.93
C THR A 20 7.51 -0.13 -5.92
N PHE A 21 8.17 -0.11 -7.07
CA PHE A 21 9.62 0.06 -7.15
C PHE A 21 10.12 1.40 -6.56
N GLN A 22 9.34 2.49 -6.68
CA GLN A 22 9.72 3.79 -6.12
C GLN A 22 9.74 3.73 -4.59
N LEU A 23 8.68 3.19 -3.99
CA LEU A 23 8.60 3.05 -2.54
C LEU A 23 9.62 2.05 -2.01
N THR A 24 9.79 0.92 -2.71
CA THR A 24 10.81 -0.09 -2.33
C THR A 24 12.22 0.50 -2.37
N THR A 25 12.54 1.33 -3.37
CA THR A 25 13.84 2.00 -3.46
C THR A 25 14.03 3.00 -2.33
N TYR A 26 13.01 3.82 -2.06
CA TYR A 26 13.03 4.76 -0.93
C TYR A 26 13.27 4.04 0.41
N LEU A 27 12.56 2.94 0.67
CA LEU A 27 12.74 2.13 1.87
C LEU A 27 14.14 1.51 1.96
N GLU A 28 14.65 1.00 0.86
CA GLU A 28 16.01 0.45 0.80
C GLU A 28 17.05 1.52 1.18
N GLU A 29 16.95 2.72 0.64
CA GLU A 29 17.82 3.83 0.97
C GLU A 29 17.67 4.28 2.43
N TYR A 30 16.44 4.40 2.91
CA TYR A 30 16.15 4.75 4.30
C TYR A 30 16.78 3.74 5.27
N LEU A 31 16.64 2.45 5.01
CA LEU A 31 17.21 1.38 5.84
C LEU A 31 18.75 1.37 5.80
N LYS A 32 19.35 1.64 4.64
CA LYS A 32 20.80 1.81 4.52
C LYS A 32 21.31 3.01 5.34
N HIS A 33 20.58 4.12 5.36
CA HIS A 33 20.91 5.28 6.19
C HIS A 33 20.83 4.97 7.69
N LEU A 34 19.93 4.09 8.11
CA LEU A 34 19.90 3.58 9.48
C LEU A 34 21.04 2.59 9.79
N GLY A 35 21.86 2.24 8.80
CA GLY A 35 22.98 1.30 8.95
C GLY A 35 22.57 -0.17 8.92
N TYR A 36 21.48 -0.50 8.25
CA TYR A 36 21.09 -1.87 7.94
C TYR A 36 21.56 -2.28 6.55
N THR A 37 21.53 -3.59 6.26
CA THR A 37 21.84 -4.16 4.95
C THR A 37 20.59 -4.84 4.39
N PRO A 38 19.66 -4.05 3.81
CA PRO A 38 18.45 -4.61 3.20
C PRO A 38 18.78 -5.43 1.95
N PHE A 39 17.96 -6.43 1.65
CA PHE A 39 18.03 -7.20 0.42
C PHE A 39 16.64 -7.42 -0.17
N LYS A 40 16.57 -7.71 -1.46
CA LYS A 40 15.31 -7.94 -2.19
C LYS A 40 15.29 -9.33 -2.83
N ASN A 41 14.11 -9.93 -2.90
CA ASN A 41 13.90 -11.09 -3.75
C ASN A 41 13.49 -10.67 -5.17
N LYS A 42 13.32 -11.65 -6.06
CA LYS A 42 12.91 -11.40 -7.46
C LYS A 42 11.50 -10.83 -7.59
N LYS A 43 10.66 -10.98 -6.58
CA LYS A 43 9.31 -10.45 -6.52
C LYS A 43 9.29 -8.96 -6.14
N GLY A 44 10.39 -8.44 -5.60
CA GLY A 44 10.49 -7.05 -5.14
C GLY A 44 10.22 -6.86 -3.65
N ASN A 45 9.89 -7.93 -2.91
CA ASN A 45 9.79 -7.83 -1.46
C ASN A 45 11.14 -7.43 -0.87
N LEU A 46 11.12 -6.50 0.09
CA LEU A 46 12.28 -5.98 0.77
C LEU A 46 12.42 -6.62 2.15
N PHE A 47 13.64 -6.99 2.51
CA PHE A 47 13.95 -7.69 3.75
C PHE A 47 15.08 -7.01 4.51
N VAL A 48 14.96 -7.04 5.85
CA VAL A 48 16.05 -6.66 6.78
C VAL A 48 16.15 -7.69 7.89
N GLU A 49 17.32 -8.28 8.07
CA GLU A 49 17.57 -9.18 9.19
C GLU A 49 18.27 -8.42 10.33
N VAL A 50 17.73 -8.57 11.54
CA VAL A 50 18.34 -8.11 12.79
C VAL A 50 18.71 -9.34 13.60
N LYS A 51 19.99 -9.66 13.67
CA LYS A 51 20.51 -10.81 14.39
C LYS A 51 20.17 -10.71 15.87
N GLY A 52 19.54 -11.74 16.39
CA GLY A 52 19.22 -11.90 17.81
C GLY A 52 20.28 -12.72 18.57
N LYS A 53 19.96 -13.02 19.84
CA LYS A 53 20.78 -13.89 20.70
C LYS A 53 20.58 -15.38 20.39
N SER A 54 19.45 -15.74 19.79
CA SER A 54 19.11 -17.10 19.36
C SER A 54 19.03 -17.20 17.83
N GLU A 55 19.15 -18.42 17.31
CA GLU A 55 18.96 -18.71 15.89
C GLU A 55 17.47 -18.85 15.52
N TYR A 56 16.56 -18.84 16.49
CA TYR A 56 15.12 -18.86 16.22
C TYR A 56 14.74 -17.56 15.49
N LYS A 57 14.11 -17.70 14.32
CA LYS A 57 13.86 -16.58 13.42
C LYS A 57 12.37 -16.26 13.32
N ILE A 58 12.01 -15.02 13.67
CA ILE A 58 10.65 -14.50 13.59
C ILE A 58 10.59 -13.46 12.47
N ALA A 59 9.70 -13.67 11.49
CA ALA A 59 9.41 -12.64 10.51
C ALA A 59 8.33 -11.68 11.03
N LEU A 60 8.56 -10.38 10.86
CA LEU A 60 7.59 -9.31 11.06
C LEU A 60 7.24 -8.76 9.68
N SER A 61 6.00 -8.94 9.23
CA SER A 61 5.59 -8.63 7.87
C SER A 61 4.53 -7.55 7.83
N ALA A 62 4.71 -6.56 6.95
CA ALA A 62 3.71 -5.58 6.55
C ALA A 62 3.77 -5.40 5.03
N HIS A 63 2.66 -5.02 4.38
CA HIS A 63 2.71 -4.75 2.96
C HIS A 63 2.91 -3.26 2.64
N ILE A 64 3.52 -3.00 1.49
CA ILE A 64 3.80 -1.64 1.02
C ILE A 64 3.14 -1.33 -0.33
N ASP A 65 2.51 -2.33 -0.93
CA ASP A 65 1.66 -2.08 -2.08
C ASP A 65 0.30 -1.54 -1.63
N THR A 66 -0.34 -0.82 -2.52
CA THR A 66 -1.61 -0.15 -2.28
C THR A 66 -2.62 -0.50 -3.35
N LEU A 67 -3.88 -0.25 -3.07
CA LEU A 67 -4.91 -0.17 -4.08
C LEU A 67 -4.54 0.85 -5.16
N GLY A 68 -4.97 0.61 -6.37
CA GLY A 68 -4.75 1.49 -7.50
C GLY A 68 -5.60 1.12 -8.71
N LEU A 69 -5.23 1.69 -9.86
CA LEU A 69 -5.90 1.41 -11.13
C LEU A 69 -4.86 1.19 -12.23
N MET A 70 -5.28 0.56 -13.32
CA MET A 70 -4.47 0.36 -14.52
C MET A 70 -5.26 0.77 -15.76
N ILE A 71 -4.63 1.40 -16.72
CA ILE A 71 -5.28 1.76 -18.00
C ILE A 71 -5.69 0.50 -18.74
N ARG A 72 -7.00 0.34 -18.98
CA ARG A 72 -7.59 -0.76 -19.75
C ARG A 72 -7.75 -0.41 -21.22
N SER A 73 -8.19 0.81 -21.51
CA SER A 73 -8.37 1.31 -22.88
C SER A 73 -8.44 2.83 -22.89
N ILE A 74 -8.29 3.40 -24.08
CA ILE A 74 -8.48 4.83 -24.35
C ILE A 74 -9.56 4.92 -25.43
N ASP A 75 -10.63 5.65 -25.16
CA ASP A 75 -11.73 5.80 -26.11
C ASP A 75 -11.42 6.85 -27.20
N ASN A 76 -12.29 6.94 -28.20
CA ASN A 76 -12.10 7.86 -29.34
C ASN A 76 -12.11 9.33 -28.96
N SER A 77 -12.66 9.68 -27.79
CA SER A 77 -12.70 11.06 -27.25
C SER A 77 -11.52 11.36 -26.30
N GLY A 78 -10.58 10.43 -26.13
CA GLY A 78 -9.42 10.60 -25.25
C GLY A 78 -9.70 10.29 -23.78
N ARG A 79 -10.87 9.73 -23.43
CA ARG A 79 -11.13 9.28 -22.05
C ARG A 79 -10.36 8.02 -21.76
N ILE A 80 -9.76 7.95 -20.58
CA ILE A 80 -8.96 6.81 -20.15
C ILE A 80 -9.82 5.90 -19.29
N MET A 81 -10.15 4.75 -19.83
CA MET A 81 -10.86 3.68 -19.12
C MET A 81 -9.85 2.84 -18.34
N PHE A 82 -10.24 2.39 -17.15
CA PHE A 82 -9.34 1.67 -16.25
C PHE A 82 -9.91 0.34 -15.77
N THR A 83 -9.07 -0.47 -15.19
CA THR A 83 -9.41 -1.61 -14.34
C THR A 83 -8.85 -1.39 -12.95
N SER A 84 -9.44 -2.03 -11.93
CA SER A 84 -8.96 -1.97 -10.56
C SER A 84 -7.70 -2.80 -10.37
N ILE A 85 -6.83 -2.37 -9.46
CA ILE A 85 -5.76 -3.14 -8.85
C ILE A 85 -6.15 -3.33 -7.38
N GLY A 86 -6.31 -4.58 -6.95
CA GLY A 86 -6.94 -4.92 -5.69
C GLY A 86 -8.46 -4.70 -5.71
N GLY A 87 -9.04 -4.47 -4.53
CA GLY A 87 -10.48 -4.33 -4.33
C GLY A 87 -10.97 -2.93 -3.93
N PRO A 88 -10.66 -1.84 -4.66
CA PRO A 88 -11.09 -0.51 -4.26
C PRO A 88 -12.61 -0.36 -4.35
N LEU A 89 -13.18 0.35 -3.37
CA LEU A 89 -14.58 0.79 -3.41
C LEU A 89 -14.71 1.99 -4.35
N LEU A 90 -15.01 1.76 -5.63
CA LEU A 90 -14.91 2.77 -6.71
C LEU A 90 -15.81 3.99 -6.53
N ASN A 91 -16.93 3.89 -5.80
CA ASN A 91 -17.75 5.05 -5.48
C ASN A 91 -17.01 6.09 -4.60
N THR A 92 -15.97 5.68 -3.87
CA THR A 92 -15.11 6.61 -3.12
C THR A 92 -14.08 7.32 -3.99
N TYR A 93 -13.99 6.95 -5.27
CA TYR A 93 -13.04 7.53 -6.23
C TYR A 93 -13.69 8.56 -7.17
N ASP A 94 -15.02 8.69 -7.18
CA ASP A 94 -15.69 9.68 -8.02
C ASP A 94 -15.35 11.11 -7.55
N GLY A 95 -14.67 11.86 -8.41
CA GLY A 95 -14.14 13.19 -8.11
C GLY A 95 -12.71 13.22 -7.53
N GLU A 96 -12.08 12.06 -7.34
CA GLU A 96 -10.72 11.99 -6.79
C GLU A 96 -9.65 12.32 -7.83
N TYR A 97 -8.58 12.98 -7.35
CA TYR A 97 -7.39 13.25 -8.15
C TYR A 97 -6.51 12.02 -8.22
N CYS A 98 -5.89 11.84 -9.37
CA CYS A 98 -5.03 10.70 -9.63
C CYS A 98 -3.83 11.09 -10.48
N ARG A 99 -2.86 10.18 -10.56
CA ARG A 99 -1.66 10.31 -11.38
C ARG A 99 -1.48 9.09 -12.25
N ILE A 100 -1.25 9.32 -13.52
CA ILE A 100 -0.95 8.30 -14.52
C ILE A 100 0.56 8.21 -14.66
N HIS A 101 1.10 7.01 -14.51
CA HIS A 101 2.54 6.74 -14.57
C HIS A 101 2.85 5.97 -15.85
N THR A 102 3.53 6.63 -16.77
CA THR A 102 3.89 6.03 -18.07
C THR A 102 5.15 5.18 -17.97
N ARG A 103 5.33 4.26 -18.90
CA ARG A 103 6.51 3.38 -18.94
C ARG A 103 7.81 4.13 -19.21
N ASP A 104 7.75 5.31 -19.86
CA ASP A 104 8.91 6.18 -20.10
C ASP A 104 9.21 7.10 -18.89
N GLY A 105 8.52 6.90 -17.76
CA GLY A 105 8.78 7.59 -16.50
C GLY A 105 8.13 8.96 -16.35
N LYS A 106 7.27 9.36 -17.26
CA LYS A 106 6.47 10.59 -17.11
C LYS A 106 5.29 10.36 -16.19
N THR A 107 4.81 11.44 -15.59
CA THR A 107 3.60 11.42 -14.75
C THR A 107 2.67 12.54 -15.20
N TYR A 108 1.40 12.19 -15.39
CA TYR A 108 0.34 13.13 -15.71
C TYR A 108 -0.72 13.12 -14.61
N THR A 109 -1.38 14.24 -14.40
CA THR A 109 -2.50 14.35 -13.46
C THR A 109 -3.84 14.18 -14.16
N GLY A 110 -4.83 13.78 -13.38
CA GLY A 110 -6.20 13.64 -13.87
C GLY A 110 -7.21 13.53 -12.73
N THR A 111 -8.47 13.49 -13.12
CA THR A 111 -9.59 13.33 -12.19
C THR A 111 -10.41 12.11 -12.60
N ILE A 112 -10.73 11.26 -11.64
CA ILE A 112 -11.62 10.11 -11.86
C ILE A 112 -13.06 10.60 -11.82
N LEU A 113 -13.83 10.32 -12.86
CA LEU A 113 -15.20 10.77 -13.02
C LEU A 113 -16.12 9.65 -13.46
N SER A 114 -17.38 9.72 -13.05
CA SER A 114 -18.45 8.93 -13.66
C SER A 114 -18.66 9.36 -15.12
N THR A 115 -19.11 8.44 -15.98
CA THR A 115 -19.57 8.76 -17.35
C THR A 115 -20.83 9.63 -17.37
N SER A 116 -21.48 9.81 -16.23
CA SER A 116 -22.61 10.74 -16.02
C SER A 116 -22.30 11.73 -14.89
N PRO A 117 -21.31 12.66 -15.06
CA PRO A 117 -20.74 13.42 -13.96
C PRO A 117 -21.60 14.61 -13.50
N SER A 118 -22.67 14.95 -14.20
CA SER A 118 -23.49 16.16 -13.89
C SER A 118 -24.97 15.87 -13.89
N VAL A 119 -25.65 16.23 -12.80
CA VAL A 119 -27.12 16.12 -12.67
C VAL A 119 -27.89 17.03 -13.63
N HIS A 120 -27.26 18.09 -14.13
CA HIS A 120 -27.86 19.02 -15.08
C HIS A 120 -27.87 18.47 -16.52
N VAL A 121 -27.03 17.49 -16.82
CA VAL A 121 -26.88 16.94 -18.17
C VAL A 121 -27.35 15.47 -18.23
N TYR A 122 -27.12 14.71 -17.20
CA TYR A 122 -27.39 13.27 -17.19
C TYR A 122 -28.49 12.93 -16.19
N LYS A 123 -29.58 12.33 -16.68
CA LYS A 123 -30.75 11.97 -15.84
C LYS A 123 -30.38 10.92 -14.77
N ASP A 124 -29.43 10.05 -15.08
CA ASP A 124 -28.94 8.95 -14.24
C ASP A 124 -27.73 9.30 -13.37
N ALA A 125 -27.28 10.56 -13.35
CA ALA A 125 -26.08 10.97 -12.62
C ALA A 125 -26.08 10.54 -11.13
N LYS A 126 -27.26 10.56 -10.48
CA LYS A 126 -27.41 10.19 -9.06
C LYS A 126 -27.48 8.68 -8.83
N THR A 127 -27.92 7.91 -9.82
CA THR A 127 -28.21 6.47 -9.68
C THR A 127 -27.26 5.57 -10.45
N LYS A 128 -26.42 6.16 -11.32
CA LYS A 128 -25.43 5.41 -12.07
C LYS A 128 -24.46 4.73 -11.11
N GLU A 129 -24.33 3.44 -11.23
CA GLU A 129 -23.35 2.66 -10.50
C GLU A 129 -21.92 3.16 -10.78
N ARG A 130 -21.03 3.17 -9.79
CA ARG A 130 -19.61 3.51 -9.93
C ARG A 130 -18.82 2.21 -10.03
N ASN A 131 -18.52 1.84 -11.26
CA ASN A 131 -17.74 0.63 -11.58
C ASN A 131 -16.77 0.90 -12.75
N ILE A 132 -15.97 -0.07 -13.12
CA ILE A 132 -14.95 0.07 -14.16
C ILE A 132 -15.51 0.37 -15.57
N ASP A 133 -16.80 0.13 -15.82
CA ASP A 133 -17.44 0.39 -17.12
C ASP A 133 -18.14 1.76 -17.16
N THR A 134 -18.39 2.35 -16.01
CA THR A 134 -19.12 3.61 -15.86
C THR A 134 -18.26 4.76 -15.34
N MET A 135 -16.97 4.52 -15.14
CA MET A 135 -16.01 5.53 -14.71
C MET A 135 -14.82 5.62 -15.66
N TYR A 136 -14.19 6.77 -15.70
CA TYR A 136 -13.01 7.04 -16.52
C TYR A 136 -12.11 8.09 -15.84
N VAL A 137 -10.86 8.20 -16.28
CA VAL A 137 -9.98 9.32 -15.93
C VAL A 137 -10.07 10.38 -17.01
N ARG A 138 -10.39 11.60 -16.60
CA ARG A 138 -10.20 12.80 -17.38
C ARG A 138 -8.81 13.35 -17.11
N LEU A 139 -7.99 13.38 -18.16
CA LEU A 139 -6.63 13.88 -18.11
C LEU A 139 -6.61 15.42 -17.99
N ASP A 140 -5.66 15.98 -17.25
CA ASP A 140 -5.43 17.41 -17.12
C ASP A 140 -4.50 17.93 -18.24
N GLU A 141 -4.75 17.46 -19.48
CA GLU A 141 -4.00 17.81 -20.69
C GLU A 141 -4.97 18.17 -21.82
N LEU A 142 -4.48 18.94 -22.80
CA LEU A 142 -5.27 19.33 -23.99
C LEU A 142 -5.32 18.16 -24.97
N VAL A 143 -6.20 17.22 -24.72
CA VAL A 143 -6.45 16.03 -25.55
C VAL A 143 -7.88 16.00 -26.02
N TYR A 144 -8.13 15.71 -27.28
CA TYR A 144 -9.43 15.70 -27.92
C TYR A 144 -9.80 14.34 -28.49
N ASN A 145 -8.83 13.45 -28.59
CA ASN A 145 -9.01 12.11 -29.17
C ASN A 145 -7.94 11.15 -28.63
N LYS A 146 -8.12 9.87 -28.95
CA LYS A 146 -7.21 8.80 -28.55
C LYS A 146 -5.75 9.08 -28.95
N LYS A 147 -5.53 9.61 -30.17
CA LYS A 147 -4.18 9.84 -30.69
C LYS A 147 -3.42 10.92 -29.89
N ASP A 148 -4.12 11.93 -29.40
CA ASP A 148 -3.51 12.97 -28.57
C ASP A 148 -3.00 12.36 -27.25
N VAL A 149 -3.77 11.46 -26.62
CA VAL A 149 -3.36 10.75 -25.40
C VAL A 149 -2.15 9.84 -25.66
N GLU A 150 -2.18 9.07 -26.77
CA GLU A 150 -1.07 8.21 -27.16
C GLU A 150 0.22 9.01 -27.47
N ASN A 151 0.10 10.20 -28.03
CA ASN A 151 1.24 11.09 -28.31
C ASN A 151 1.94 11.59 -27.03
N LEU A 152 1.25 11.61 -25.88
CA LEU A 152 1.85 11.90 -24.57
C LEU A 152 2.70 10.73 -24.04
N GLY A 153 2.61 9.56 -24.67
CA GLY A 153 3.27 8.32 -24.24
C GLY A 153 2.39 7.46 -23.31
N ILE A 154 1.15 7.86 -23.08
CA ILE A 154 0.20 7.12 -22.26
C ILE A 154 -0.33 5.92 -23.04
N SER A 155 -0.33 4.75 -22.43
CA SER A 155 -0.71 3.48 -23.06
C SER A 155 -1.46 2.53 -22.13
N VAL A 156 -2.11 1.55 -22.72
CA VAL A 156 -2.74 0.45 -21.99
C VAL A 156 -1.69 -0.27 -21.13
N GLY A 157 -2.04 -0.54 -19.88
CA GLY A 157 -1.16 -1.15 -18.89
C GLY A 157 -0.32 -0.14 -18.09
N ASP A 158 -0.44 1.16 -18.32
CA ASP A 158 0.14 2.18 -17.45
C ASP A 158 -0.64 2.24 -16.13
N TYR A 159 0.08 2.50 -15.03
CA TYR A 159 -0.49 2.53 -13.70
C TYR A 159 -1.11 3.88 -13.37
N ILE A 160 -2.15 3.84 -12.54
CA ILE A 160 -2.81 5.03 -12.03
C ILE A 160 -2.83 4.94 -10.51
N SER A 161 -2.19 5.89 -9.84
CA SER A 161 -2.25 6.06 -8.39
C SER A 161 -3.26 7.14 -8.02
N ILE A 162 -3.90 6.98 -6.86
CA ILE A 162 -4.85 7.95 -6.30
C ILE A 162 -4.09 8.85 -5.33
N ASP A 163 -4.39 10.14 -5.31
CA ASP A 163 -3.75 11.07 -4.38
C ASP A 163 -4.11 10.71 -2.93
N PRO A 164 -3.12 10.57 -2.02
CA PRO A 164 -3.32 10.07 -0.66
C PRO A 164 -4.06 11.05 0.25
N LYS A 165 -4.03 12.35 -0.02
CA LYS A 165 -4.67 13.42 0.78
C LYS A 165 -4.26 13.38 2.26
N PHE A 166 -2.95 13.32 2.53
CA PHE A 166 -2.43 13.24 3.88
C PHE A 166 -2.76 14.51 4.68
N GLU A 167 -3.33 14.33 5.87
CA GLU A 167 -3.58 15.38 6.84
C GLU A 167 -3.24 14.90 8.25
N TYR A 168 -2.45 15.67 8.98
CA TYR A 168 -2.20 15.48 10.41
C TYR A 168 -2.79 16.64 11.18
N THR A 169 -3.81 16.36 11.99
CA THR A 169 -4.54 17.39 12.72
C THR A 169 -3.84 17.79 14.01
N GLN A 170 -4.14 18.99 14.53
CA GLN A 170 -3.63 19.45 15.83
C GLN A 170 -4.03 18.56 17.02
N LYS A 171 -5.06 17.74 16.88
CA LYS A 171 -5.52 16.79 17.90
C LYS A 171 -4.89 15.41 17.74
N GLY A 172 -3.95 15.23 16.80
CA GLY A 172 -3.22 13.99 16.60
C GLY A 172 -3.90 12.99 15.69
N PHE A 173 -4.99 13.35 15.00
CA PHE A 173 -5.60 12.46 13.99
C PHE A 173 -4.82 12.47 12.70
N ILE A 174 -4.64 11.30 12.13
CA ILE A 174 -4.08 11.10 10.79
C ILE A 174 -5.22 10.69 9.87
N LYS A 175 -5.37 11.42 8.76
CA LYS A 175 -6.31 11.11 7.68
C LYS A 175 -5.53 11.01 6.39
N THR A 176 -5.61 9.88 5.75
CA THR A 176 -4.98 9.64 4.44
C THR A 176 -5.58 8.38 3.82
N ARG A 177 -5.40 8.19 2.52
CA ARG A 177 -5.55 6.88 1.90
C ARG A 177 -4.31 6.03 2.21
N PHE A 178 -4.47 4.72 2.11
CA PHE A 178 -3.35 3.77 2.17
C PHE A 178 -2.69 3.65 3.56
N LEU A 179 -3.43 3.94 4.65
CA LEU A 179 -3.00 3.49 5.99
C LEU A 179 -2.92 1.96 6.04
N ASP A 180 -3.76 1.30 5.30
CA ASP A 180 -3.67 -0.08 4.91
C ASP A 180 -2.64 -0.19 3.77
N ASP A 181 -1.45 -0.74 3.95
CA ASP A 181 -0.85 -1.14 5.23
C ASP A 181 0.44 -0.33 5.51
N LEU A 182 0.51 0.88 4.94
CA LEU A 182 1.67 1.76 5.13
C LEU A 182 1.82 2.23 6.58
N ALA A 183 0.75 2.15 7.39
CA ALA A 183 0.85 2.43 8.82
C ALA A 183 1.64 1.33 9.54
N SER A 184 1.40 0.06 9.26
CA SER A 184 2.18 -1.03 9.84
C SER A 184 3.62 -1.03 9.32
N ALA A 185 3.81 -0.79 8.01
CA ALA A 185 5.15 -0.62 7.45
C ALA A 185 5.93 0.51 8.16
N PHE A 186 5.27 1.65 8.42
CA PHE A 186 5.83 2.74 9.20
C PHE A 186 6.21 2.32 10.62
N LEU A 187 5.35 1.57 11.32
CA LEU A 187 5.64 1.09 12.67
C LEU A 187 6.84 0.14 12.69
N LEU A 188 6.96 -0.75 11.69
CA LEU A 188 8.13 -1.63 11.56
C LEU A 188 9.42 -0.83 11.31
N LEU A 189 9.37 0.27 10.54
CA LEU A 189 10.52 1.15 10.33
C LEU A 189 10.92 1.91 11.60
N GLU A 190 9.94 2.41 12.36
CA GLU A 190 10.21 3.07 13.66
C GLU A 190 10.80 2.08 14.66
N TYR A 191 10.33 0.83 14.66
CA TYR A 191 10.91 -0.22 15.51
C TYR A 191 12.34 -0.59 15.11
N LEU A 192 12.62 -0.72 13.80
CA LEU A 192 14.00 -0.90 13.32
C LEU A 192 14.91 0.26 13.77
N LYS A 193 14.41 1.50 13.66
CA LYS A 193 15.14 2.67 14.11
C LYS A 193 15.41 2.60 15.63
N GLU A 194 14.42 2.25 16.44
CA GLU A 194 14.57 2.12 17.91
C GLU A 194 15.60 1.04 18.26
N LEU A 195 15.54 -0.14 17.65
CA LEU A 195 16.52 -1.20 17.86
C LEU A 195 17.95 -0.71 17.59
N LYS A 196 18.13 0.10 16.56
CA LYS A 196 19.44 0.63 16.18
C LYS A 196 19.92 1.72 17.12
N GLU A 197 19.09 2.73 17.41
CA GLU A 197 19.45 3.88 18.25
C GLU A 197 19.69 3.48 19.71
N ALA A 198 18.90 2.55 20.23
CA ALA A 198 19.04 2.05 21.60
C ALA A 198 20.06 0.90 21.74
N HIS A 199 20.70 0.49 20.63
CA HIS A 199 21.65 -0.66 20.59
C HIS A 199 21.05 -1.96 21.16
N ILE A 200 19.76 -2.20 20.91
CA ILE A 200 19.05 -3.37 21.40
C ILE A 200 19.39 -4.57 20.52
N THR A 201 19.86 -5.65 21.14
CA THR A 201 19.95 -6.97 20.51
C THR A 201 18.73 -7.78 20.91
N PRO A 202 17.81 -8.11 19.99
CA PRO A 202 16.62 -8.88 20.32
C PRO A 202 16.97 -10.28 20.83
N LYS A 203 16.02 -10.92 21.52
CA LYS A 203 16.19 -12.29 22.01
C LYS A 203 16.31 -13.27 20.84
N ASP A 204 15.36 -13.19 19.93
CA ASP A 204 15.31 -14.04 18.73
C ASP A 204 15.72 -13.21 17.50
N THR A 205 16.21 -13.87 16.45
CA THR A 205 16.55 -13.18 15.21
C THR A 205 15.28 -12.68 14.54
N LEU A 206 15.22 -11.38 14.20
CA LEU A 206 14.07 -10.77 13.56
C LEU A 206 14.32 -10.58 12.06
N LEU A 207 13.36 -10.97 11.23
CA LEU A 207 13.34 -10.70 9.80
C LEU A 207 12.20 -9.75 9.50
N PHE A 208 12.50 -8.49 9.23
CA PHE A 208 11.51 -7.52 8.79
C PHE A 208 11.25 -7.71 7.31
N VAL A 209 9.97 -7.77 6.94
CA VAL A 209 9.51 -8.10 5.59
C VAL A 209 8.52 -7.04 5.12
N PHE A 210 8.85 -6.36 4.02
CA PHE A 210 7.98 -5.42 3.34
C PHE A 210 7.52 -6.06 2.03
N THR A 211 6.28 -6.54 1.99
CA THR A 211 5.72 -7.25 0.82
C THR A 211 5.12 -6.28 -0.19
N THR A 212 4.98 -6.73 -1.46
CA THR A 212 4.67 -5.84 -2.60
C THR A 212 3.45 -6.27 -3.42
N TYR A 213 2.73 -7.32 -3.03
CA TYR A 213 1.59 -7.87 -3.79
C TYR A 213 0.47 -8.40 -2.88
N GLU A 214 0.29 -7.80 -1.68
CA GLU A 214 -0.75 -8.24 -0.74
C GLU A 214 -2.14 -7.99 -1.33
N GLU A 215 -2.40 -6.79 -1.82
CA GLU A 215 -3.70 -6.32 -2.35
C GLU A 215 -4.25 -7.15 -3.53
N VAL A 216 -3.40 -7.98 -4.12
CA VAL A 216 -3.75 -8.94 -5.18
C VAL A 216 -3.56 -10.40 -4.78
N GLY A 217 -3.49 -10.67 -3.46
CA GLY A 217 -3.46 -12.01 -2.88
C GLY A 217 -2.13 -12.77 -2.99
N HIS A 218 -1.00 -12.06 -3.17
CA HIS A 218 0.32 -12.65 -3.37
C HIS A 218 1.40 -12.17 -2.39
N GLY A 219 1.05 -11.46 -1.31
CA GLY A 219 1.98 -10.82 -0.38
C GLY A 219 3.05 -11.76 0.16
N CYS A 220 2.65 -12.80 0.85
CA CYS A 220 3.56 -13.72 1.55
C CYS A 220 4.18 -14.81 0.67
N SER A 221 3.99 -14.82 -0.65
CA SER A 221 4.67 -15.79 -1.51
C SER A 221 6.17 -15.47 -1.61
N SER A 222 7.02 -16.50 -1.54
CA SER A 222 8.49 -16.38 -1.65
C SER A 222 9.18 -15.72 -0.44
N LEU A 223 8.70 -16.01 0.78
CA LEU A 223 9.43 -15.65 2.00
C LEU A 223 10.64 -16.56 2.23
N PRO A 224 11.72 -16.04 2.83
CA PRO A 224 12.80 -16.88 3.34
C PRO A 224 12.32 -17.86 4.42
N MET A 225 13.12 -18.90 4.68
CA MET A 225 12.85 -19.85 5.77
C MET A 225 12.88 -19.12 7.12
N VAL A 226 11.78 -19.22 7.86
CA VAL A 226 11.62 -18.67 9.22
C VAL A 226 10.85 -19.66 10.08
N ASP A 227 11.02 -19.56 11.40
CA ASP A 227 10.33 -20.43 12.36
C ASP A 227 8.91 -19.93 12.66
N GLU A 228 8.71 -18.62 12.57
CA GLU A 228 7.43 -17.96 12.89
C GLU A 228 7.24 -16.70 12.04
N ILE A 229 5.99 -16.39 11.69
CA ILE A 229 5.63 -15.14 10.97
C ILE A 229 4.56 -14.42 11.76
N LEU A 230 4.81 -13.15 12.03
CA LEU A 230 3.84 -12.20 12.55
C LEU A 230 3.48 -11.24 11.41
N VAL A 231 2.25 -11.32 10.92
CA VAL A 231 1.71 -10.35 9.96
C VAL A 231 1.09 -9.21 10.75
N VAL A 232 1.55 -8.01 10.46
CA VAL A 232 1.02 -6.75 11.03
C VAL A 232 0.24 -6.08 9.91
N ASP A 233 -1.08 -6.02 10.06
CA ASP A 233 -1.99 -5.56 9.01
C ASP A 233 -3.28 -5.02 9.61
N MET A 234 -4.12 -4.35 8.80
CA MET A 234 -5.40 -3.83 9.24
C MET A 234 -6.41 -4.96 9.45
N GLY A 235 -7.09 -4.95 10.60
CA GLY A 235 -8.16 -5.88 10.92
C GLY A 235 -9.53 -5.19 10.90
N CYS A 236 -10.51 -5.81 10.25
CA CYS A 236 -11.89 -5.32 10.30
C CYS A 236 -12.53 -5.66 11.63
N VAL A 237 -12.83 -4.65 12.43
CA VAL A 237 -13.52 -4.81 13.73
C VAL A 237 -14.80 -4.00 13.76
N GLY A 238 -15.80 -4.47 14.51
CA GLY A 238 -17.07 -3.76 14.69
C GLY A 238 -17.98 -4.50 15.65
N ALA A 239 -18.97 -3.78 16.22
CA ALA A 239 -19.89 -4.33 17.20
C ALA A 239 -20.72 -5.51 16.66
N ASP A 240 -21.02 -5.50 15.36
CA ASP A 240 -21.81 -6.54 14.67
C ASP A 240 -20.93 -7.55 13.93
N LEU A 241 -19.59 -7.47 14.07
CA LEU A 241 -18.66 -8.40 13.46
C LEU A 241 -18.21 -9.47 14.45
N THR A 242 -17.62 -10.55 13.94
CA THR A 242 -17.05 -11.62 14.75
C THR A 242 -15.81 -11.21 15.54
N CYS A 243 -15.23 -10.03 15.23
CA CYS A 243 -14.09 -9.45 15.93
C CYS A 243 -14.46 -8.05 16.44
N THR A 244 -14.30 -7.83 17.75
CA THR A 244 -14.47 -6.51 18.40
C THR A 244 -13.11 -5.89 18.69
N GLU A 245 -13.06 -4.60 19.06
CA GLU A 245 -11.82 -3.92 19.45
C GLU A 245 -11.10 -4.61 20.62
N GLU A 246 -11.85 -5.21 21.54
CA GLU A 246 -11.30 -5.97 22.68
C GLU A 246 -10.66 -7.30 22.26
N MET A 247 -11.04 -7.81 21.09
CA MET A 247 -10.57 -9.10 20.53
C MET A 247 -9.51 -8.91 19.45
N VAL A 248 -9.08 -7.67 19.18
CA VAL A 248 -8.02 -7.39 18.19
C VAL A 248 -6.77 -8.16 18.59
N SER A 249 -6.57 -9.26 17.91
CA SER A 249 -5.34 -10.02 17.93
C SER A 249 -4.59 -9.70 16.68
N ILE A 250 -3.32 -9.47 16.80
CA ILE A 250 -2.39 -9.50 15.68
C ILE A 250 -2.62 -10.81 14.94
N CYS A 251 -2.99 -10.76 13.66
CA CYS A 251 -3.21 -11.95 12.87
C CYS A 251 -1.85 -12.64 12.63
N VAL A 252 -1.56 -13.66 13.44
CA VAL A 252 -0.32 -14.43 13.33
C VAL A 252 -0.57 -15.61 12.41
N MET A 253 -0.08 -15.53 11.19
CA MET A 253 -0.05 -16.68 10.29
C MET A 253 1.17 -17.55 10.63
N LEU A 254 0.93 -18.77 11.10
CA LEU A 254 1.96 -19.63 11.65
C LEU A 254 2.28 -20.80 10.73
N THR A 255 3.54 -21.03 10.56
CA THR A 255 4.07 -22.24 9.93
C THR A 255 4.07 -23.47 10.86
N ASN A 256 3.92 -23.29 12.18
CA ASN A 256 3.83 -24.34 13.18
C ASN A 256 2.73 -24.09 14.21
N PHE A 257 1.84 -25.07 14.39
CA PHE A 257 0.68 -25.03 15.32
C PHE A 257 1.11 -25.05 16.80
N ARG A 258 1.36 -23.88 17.39
CA ARG A 258 1.43 -23.70 18.85
C ARG A 258 0.33 -22.74 19.33
N THR A 259 -0.18 -22.95 20.55
CA THR A 259 -1.37 -22.26 21.08
C THR A 259 -1.20 -20.73 21.24
N ILE A 260 -2.30 -20.01 21.04
CA ILE A 260 -2.39 -18.53 21.08
C ILE A 260 -1.86 -17.93 22.38
N GLU A 261 -2.07 -18.57 23.54
CA GLU A 261 -1.63 -18.07 24.86
C GLU A 261 -0.13 -17.98 25.03
N SER A 262 0.64 -18.97 24.52
CA SER A 262 2.10 -18.95 24.59
C SER A 262 2.74 -17.88 23.73
N ARG A 263 1.99 -17.27 22.83
CA ARG A 263 2.41 -16.30 21.80
C ARG A 263 2.23 -14.87 22.26
N ILE A 264 1.10 -14.54 22.91
CA ILE A 264 0.89 -13.23 23.56
C ILE A 264 1.96 -12.99 24.63
N ALA A 265 2.35 -14.04 25.37
CA ALA A 265 3.45 -13.96 26.32
C ALA A 265 4.81 -13.73 25.65
N ARG A 266 5.04 -14.26 24.43
CA ARG A 266 6.28 -14.03 23.66
C ARG A 266 6.38 -12.62 23.09
N LEU A 267 5.29 -12.08 22.54
CA LEU A 267 5.24 -10.71 22.01
C LEU A 267 5.53 -9.64 23.07
N LYS A 268 5.16 -9.92 24.34
CA LYS A 268 5.51 -9.06 25.48
C LYS A 268 6.98 -9.21 25.93
N ALA A 269 7.69 -10.18 25.41
CA ALA A 269 9.07 -10.53 25.78
C ALA A 269 10.09 -10.27 24.66
N ILE A 270 9.64 -9.87 23.46
CA ILE A 270 10.46 -9.34 22.36
C ILE A 270 10.79 -7.89 22.64
#